data_6c704f10d9e3efa1d39dcabf1d2ea839
#
_entry.id   6c704f10d9e3efa1d39dcabf1d2ea839
#
_cell.length_a   1.000
_cell.length_b   1.000
_cell.length_c   1.000
_cell.angle_alpha   90.00
_cell.angle_beta   90.00
_cell.angle_gamma   90.00
#
_symmetry.space_group_name_H-M   'P 1'
#
loop_
_entity.id
_entity.type
_entity.pdbx_description
1 polymer ?
#
loop_
_entity_poly.entity_id
_entity_poly.type
_entity_poly.pdbx_seq_one_letter_code
_entity_poly.pdbx_strand_id
1 'polypeptide(L)'
;MSAFEDTLVHQGQRRKLALELQGKGIASQQVLAAITAVPRHWFFPKDFQSFAYRDAAFPIDHGQTISQPLTVAQQSQLLALAPNSKVLEVGTGSGYQAAVLLEMGFEVYTIEYIRPLLEQSMQVLSQIKGQIRAFHGDGSKGLAKFAPYDGIVVTAGAPVLPTELIAQLNVGGMLVIPVGDHPQKLTMMRYTKLANGKVREESYGPAKFVPLKGEFGFEP
;
A
#
# COMPACT_ATOMS: atom_id res chain seq x y z
N MET A 1 -18.54 -11.88 20.28
CA MET A 1 -18.51 -10.78 19.29
C MET A 1 -17.72 -11.26 18.08
N SER A 2 -18.21 -10.98 16.87
CA SER A 2 -17.51 -11.34 15.63
C SER A 2 -16.16 -10.62 15.57
N ALA A 3 -15.12 -11.29 15.04
CA ALA A 3 -13.81 -10.66 14.84
C ALA A 3 -13.88 -9.47 13.86
N PHE A 4 -14.94 -9.39 13.06
CA PHE A 4 -15.17 -8.39 12.02
C PHE A 4 -16.40 -7.50 12.33
N GLU A 5 -16.66 -7.20 13.59
CA GLU A 5 -17.72 -6.28 13.99
C GLU A 5 -17.32 -4.83 13.63
N ASP A 6 -18.21 -4.09 12.98
CA ASP A 6 -18.02 -2.69 12.60
C ASP A 6 -19.13 -1.81 13.19
N THR A 7 -18.90 -1.31 14.39
CA THR A 7 -19.87 -0.50 15.13
C THR A 7 -19.97 0.94 14.60
N LEU A 8 -21.01 1.67 14.98
CA LEU A 8 -21.17 3.10 14.70
C LEU A 8 -20.00 3.94 15.26
N VAL A 9 -19.39 3.49 16.38
CA VAL A 9 -18.19 4.14 16.95
C VAL A 9 -17.01 4.03 15.98
N HIS A 10 -16.75 2.83 15.45
CA HIS A 10 -15.69 2.62 14.46
C HIS A 10 -15.92 3.45 13.19
N GLN A 11 -17.15 3.52 12.72
CA GLN A 11 -17.50 4.33 11.55
C GLN A 11 -17.29 5.83 11.80
N GLY A 12 -17.63 6.31 13.00
CA GLY A 12 -17.38 7.69 13.42
C GLY A 12 -15.88 8.01 13.47
N GLN A 13 -15.07 7.09 14.00
CA GLN A 13 -13.62 7.24 14.06
C GLN A 13 -12.98 7.29 12.67
N ARG A 14 -13.44 6.47 11.70
CA ARG A 14 -12.97 6.51 10.31
C ARG A 14 -13.27 7.84 9.63
N ARG A 15 -14.49 8.36 9.80
CA ARG A 15 -14.87 9.67 9.25
C ARG A 15 -13.98 10.79 9.81
N LYS A 16 -13.73 10.76 11.14
CA LYS A 16 -12.80 11.72 11.78
C LYS A 16 -11.39 11.62 11.21
N LEU A 17 -10.89 10.38 11.04
CA LEU A 17 -9.57 10.14 10.43
C LEU A 17 -9.52 10.70 9.00
N ALA A 18 -10.51 10.43 8.16
CA ALA A 18 -10.55 10.94 6.78
C ALA A 18 -10.53 12.48 6.73
N LEU A 19 -11.27 13.16 7.62
CA LEU A 19 -11.23 14.62 7.75
C LEU A 19 -9.85 15.13 8.18
N GLU A 20 -9.20 14.43 9.11
CA GLU A 20 -7.82 14.75 9.53
C GLU A 20 -6.85 14.64 8.36
N LEU A 21 -6.94 13.55 7.57
CA LEU A 21 -6.09 13.34 6.39
C LEU A 21 -6.35 14.39 5.31
N GLN A 22 -7.59 14.79 5.11
CA GLN A 22 -7.94 15.89 4.21
C GLN A 22 -7.26 17.18 4.64
N GLY A 23 -7.29 17.50 5.92
CA GLY A 23 -6.57 18.66 6.50
C GLY A 23 -5.04 18.59 6.36
N LYS A 24 -4.48 17.37 6.19
CA LYS A 24 -3.06 17.11 5.93
C LYS A 24 -2.68 17.06 4.44
N GLY A 25 -3.59 17.42 3.54
CA GLY A 25 -3.30 17.56 2.11
C GLY A 25 -3.73 16.38 1.23
N ILE A 26 -4.52 15.42 1.75
CA ILE A 26 -5.16 14.40 0.91
C ILE A 26 -6.36 15.05 0.21
N ALA A 27 -6.21 15.31 -1.09
CA ALA A 27 -7.24 15.98 -1.92
C ALA A 27 -8.16 14.99 -2.66
N SER A 28 -7.69 13.76 -2.91
CA SER A 28 -8.44 12.73 -3.64
C SER A 28 -9.67 12.27 -2.86
N GLN A 29 -10.85 12.60 -3.38
CA GLN A 29 -12.13 12.16 -2.79
C GLN A 29 -12.27 10.62 -2.83
N GLN A 30 -11.74 9.96 -3.87
CA GLN A 30 -11.71 8.50 -3.99
C GLN A 30 -10.91 7.87 -2.84
N VAL A 31 -9.73 8.42 -2.51
CA VAL A 31 -8.91 7.95 -1.40
C VAL A 31 -9.60 8.19 -0.06
N LEU A 32 -10.15 9.39 0.17
CA LEU A 32 -10.87 9.72 1.41
C LEU A 32 -12.10 8.82 1.61
N ALA A 33 -12.84 8.53 0.54
CA ALA A 33 -13.97 7.60 0.58
C ALA A 33 -13.49 6.18 0.95
N ALA A 34 -12.41 5.68 0.34
CA ALA A 34 -11.85 4.37 0.64
C ALA A 34 -11.37 4.26 2.11
N ILE A 35 -10.65 5.28 2.62
CA ILE A 35 -10.25 5.34 4.04
C ILE A 35 -11.47 5.32 4.97
N THR A 36 -12.56 5.98 4.57
CA THR A 36 -13.81 6.00 5.35
C THR A 36 -14.55 4.67 5.30
N ALA A 37 -14.46 3.92 4.21
CA ALA A 37 -15.14 2.64 4.03
C ALA A 37 -14.39 1.48 4.70
N VAL A 38 -13.06 1.40 4.57
CA VAL A 38 -12.26 0.27 5.07
C VAL A 38 -12.18 0.24 6.59
N PRO A 39 -12.63 -0.83 7.27
CA PRO A 39 -12.56 -0.96 8.72
C PRO A 39 -11.16 -1.31 9.18
N ARG A 40 -10.29 -0.30 9.31
CA ARG A 40 -8.87 -0.45 9.62
C ARG A 40 -8.61 -1.28 10.89
N HIS A 41 -9.50 -1.25 11.89
CA HIS A 41 -9.37 -2.03 13.12
C HIS A 41 -9.40 -3.54 12.89
N TRP A 42 -9.92 -4.03 11.77
CA TRP A 42 -9.86 -5.46 11.42
C TRP A 42 -8.43 -5.95 11.16
N PHE A 43 -7.52 -5.04 10.80
CA PHE A 43 -6.10 -5.30 10.51
C PHE A 43 -5.21 -5.18 11.76
N PHE A 44 -5.81 -5.07 12.94
CA PHE A 44 -5.13 -4.97 14.22
C PHE A 44 -5.41 -6.19 15.09
N PRO A 45 -4.42 -6.66 15.88
CA PRO A 45 -4.70 -7.57 16.99
C PRO A 45 -5.77 -6.97 17.91
N LYS A 46 -6.63 -7.81 18.49
CA LYS A 46 -7.80 -7.39 19.26
C LYS A 46 -7.47 -6.37 20.37
N ASP A 47 -6.37 -6.57 21.08
CA ASP A 47 -5.95 -5.70 22.19
C ASP A 47 -5.45 -4.32 21.73
N PHE A 48 -5.16 -4.16 20.44
CA PHE A 48 -4.66 -2.91 19.86
C PHE A 48 -5.68 -2.20 18.96
N GLN A 49 -6.90 -2.71 18.81
CA GLN A 49 -7.92 -2.13 17.93
C GLN A 49 -8.30 -0.69 18.31
N SER A 50 -8.19 -0.32 19.60
CA SER A 50 -8.43 1.05 20.08
C SER A 50 -7.47 2.09 19.49
N PHE A 51 -6.32 1.66 18.97
CA PHE A 51 -5.32 2.50 18.31
C PHE A 51 -5.50 2.60 16.79
N ALA A 52 -6.37 1.79 16.21
CA ALA A 52 -6.45 1.61 14.77
C ALA A 52 -6.74 2.89 13.97
N TYR A 53 -7.41 3.86 14.57
CA TYR A 53 -7.78 5.12 13.93
C TYR A 53 -6.90 6.32 14.30
N ARG A 54 -5.76 6.08 14.94
CA ARG A 54 -4.70 7.09 15.09
C ARG A 54 -3.91 7.18 13.80
N ASP A 55 -3.54 8.40 13.39
CA ASP A 55 -2.66 8.59 12.24
C ASP A 55 -1.20 8.29 12.61
N ALA A 56 -0.92 7.01 12.82
CA ALA A 56 0.40 6.47 13.18
C ALA A 56 0.58 5.07 12.59
N ALA A 57 1.84 4.69 12.35
CA ALA A 57 2.23 3.32 12.06
C ALA A 57 2.25 2.52 13.37
N PHE A 58 1.89 1.22 13.31
CA PHE A 58 1.96 0.30 14.46
C PHE A 58 2.69 -0.98 14.08
N PRO A 59 3.46 -1.56 15.02
CA PRO A 59 4.09 -2.85 14.77
C PRO A 59 3.04 -3.95 14.59
N ILE A 60 3.35 -4.87 13.69
CA ILE A 60 2.67 -6.14 13.48
C ILE A 60 3.69 -7.27 13.60
N ASP A 61 3.27 -8.52 13.37
CA ASP A 61 4.15 -9.67 13.45
C ASP A 61 5.35 -9.59 12.49
N HIS A 62 6.36 -10.41 12.73
CA HIS A 62 7.57 -10.54 11.91
C HIS A 62 8.38 -9.25 11.74
N GLY A 63 8.33 -8.33 12.71
CA GLY A 63 9.07 -7.06 12.65
C GLY A 63 8.58 -6.09 11.57
N GLN A 64 7.36 -6.29 11.08
CA GLN A 64 6.71 -5.42 10.11
C GLN A 64 5.79 -4.40 10.79
N THR A 65 5.21 -3.50 10.01
CA THR A 65 4.27 -2.49 10.50
C THR A 65 3.03 -2.40 9.63
N ILE A 66 1.87 -2.11 10.24
CA ILE A 66 0.76 -1.53 9.51
C ILE A 66 1.08 -0.04 9.28
N SER A 67 1.12 0.38 8.02
CA SER A 67 1.52 1.74 7.64
C SER A 67 0.58 2.79 8.23
N GLN A 68 1.14 3.97 8.52
CA GLN A 68 0.37 5.14 8.95
C GLN A 68 -0.73 5.48 7.93
N PRO A 69 -1.96 5.81 8.35
CA PRO A 69 -3.05 6.17 7.45
C PRO A 69 -2.71 7.28 6.45
N LEU A 70 -2.01 8.33 6.88
CA LEU A 70 -1.55 9.39 5.96
C LEU A 70 -0.63 8.83 4.87
N THR A 71 0.28 7.94 5.21
CA THR A 71 1.20 7.32 4.24
C THR A 71 0.45 6.46 3.22
N VAL A 72 -0.51 5.64 3.68
CA VAL A 72 -1.39 4.84 2.79
C VAL A 72 -2.18 5.76 1.86
N ALA A 73 -2.76 6.83 2.38
CA ALA A 73 -3.54 7.78 1.59
C ALA A 73 -2.66 8.53 0.57
N GLN A 74 -1.44 8.94 0.96
CA GLN A 74 -0.48 9.58 0.05
C GLN A 74 -0.07 8.65 -1.09
N GLN A 75 0.33 7.41 -0.80
CA GLN A 75 0.71 6.45 -1.84
C GLN A 75 -0.47 6.19 -2.80
N SER A 76 -1.67 5.99 -2.26
CA SER A 76 -2.87 5.76 -3.06
C SER A 76 -3.23 6.97 -3.93
N GLN A 77 -3.12 8.20 -3.41
CA GLN A 77 -3.35 9.42 -4.18
C GLN A 77 -2.31 9.61 -5.30
N LEU A 78 -1.06 9.27 -5.04
CA LEU A 78 0.04 9.40 -6.01
C LEU A 78 -0.06 8.44 -7.19
N LEU A 79 -0.79 7.34 -7.06
CA LEU A 79 -1.11 6.47 -8.20
C LEU A 79 -1.96 7.18 -9.25
N ALA A 80 -2.84 8.11 -8.84
CA ALA A 80 -3.65 8.94 -9.73
C ALA A 80 -4.40 8.16 -10.83
N LEU A 81 -4.96 7.00 -10.48
CA LEU A 81 -5.59 6.05 -11.40
C LEU A 81 -7.12 6.10 -11.33
N ALA A 82 -7.78 5.75 -12.43
CA ALA A 82 -9.22 5.56 -12.47
C ALA A 82 -9.64 4.19 -11.89
N PRO A 83 -10.90 4.02 -11.43
CA PRO A 83 -11.43 2.71 -11.08
C PRO A 83 -11.24 1.67 -12.21
N ASN A 84 -11.17 0.39 -11.83
CA ASN A 84 -10.86 -0.75 -12.71
C ASN A 84 -9.42 -0.79 -13.25
N SER A 85 -8.55 0.12 -12.82
CA SER A 85 -7.12 0.02 -13.12
C SER A 85 -6.50 -1.21 -12.44
N LYS A 86 -5.53 -1.81 -13.11
CA LYS A 86 -4.79 -2.97 -12.63
C LYS A 86 -3.57 -2.51 -11.83
N VAL A 87 -3.54 -2.86 -10.56
CA VAL A 87 -2.51 -2.40 -9.62
C VAL A 87 -1.77 -3.57 -8.99
N LEU A 88 -0.44 -3.47 -8.96
CA LEU A 88 0.42 -4.35 -8.15
C LEU A 88 0.80 -3.63 -6.85
N GLU A 89 0.56 -4.28 -5.72
CA GLU A 89 1.13 -3.94 -4.43
C GLU A 89 2.32 -4.86 -4.13
N VAL A 90 3.45 -4.27 -3.76
CA VAL A 90 4.65 -4.99 -3.28
C VAL A 90 4.78 -4.76 -1.78
N GLY A 91 4.60 -5.85 -1.01
CA GLY A 91 4.52 -5.83 0.45
C GLY A 91 3.08 -5.76 0.94
N THR A 92 2.37 -6.91 0.99
CA THR A 92 0.99 -6.99 1.51
C THR A 92 0.90 -6.55 2.98
N GLY A 93 1.89 -6.96 3.78
CA GLY A 93 1.95 -6.64 5.20
C GLY A 93 0.67 -7.04 5.93
N SER A 94 0.04 -6.07 6.60
CA SER A 94 -1.26 -6.28 7.25
C SER A 94 -2.42 -6.50 6.28
N GLY A 95 -2.28 -6.08 5.00
CA GLY A 95 -3.35 -6.05 4.01
C GLY A 95 -4.13 -4.73 3.96
N TYR A 96 -3.83 -3.74 4.83
CA TYR A 96 -4.61 -2.51 4.87
C TYR A 96 -4.48 -1.66 3.60
N GLN A 97 -3.27 -1.53 3.03
CA GLN A 97 -3.08 -0.83 1.75
C GLN A 97 -3.83 -1.54 0.62
N ALA A 98 -3.76 -2.88 0.53
CA ALA A 98 -4.53 -3.68 -0.43
C ALA A 98 -6.04 -3.42 -0.29
N ALA A 99 -6.57 -3.40 0.94
CA ALA A 99 -7.99 -3.13 1.20
C ALA A 99 -8.41 -1.73 0.71
N VAL A 100 -7.57 -0.71 0.93
CA VAL A 100 -7.83 0.66 0.43
C VAL A 100 -7.84 0.67 -1.09
N LEU A 101 -6.91 -0.01 -1.76
CA LEU A 101 -6.86 -0.11 -3.23
C LEU A 101 -8.10 -0.84 -3.79
N LEU A 102 -8.54 -1.91 -3.12
CA LEU A 102 -9.78 -2.62 -3.48
C LEU A 102 -11.01 -1.70 -3.39
N GLU A 103 -11.12 -0.93 -2.29
CA GLU A 103 -12.24 0.00 -2.08
C GLU A 103 -12.20 1.17 -3.08
N MET A 104 -11.02 1.53 -3.59
CA MET A 104 -10.88 2.47 -4.72
C MET A 104 -11.35 1.86 -6.06
N GLY A 105 -11.74 0.59 -6.08
CA GLY A 105 -12.24 -0.10 -7.26
C GLY A 105 -11.17 -0.64 -8.20
N PHE A 106 -9.93 -0.86 -7.73
CA PHE A 106 -8.86 -1.42 -8.54
C PHE A 106 -8.89 -2.95 -8.59
N GLU A 107 -8.39 -3.55 -9.69
CA GLU A 107 -8.00 -4.96 -9.73
C GLU A 107 -6.62 -5.10 -9.07
N VAL A 108 -6.60 -5.67 -7.86
CA VAL A 108 -5.39 -5.69 -7.02
C VAL A 108 -4.66 -7.03 -7.13
N TYR A 109 -3.38 -6.94 -7.48
CA TYR A 109 -2.39 -8.00 -7.31
C TYR A 109 -1.52 -7.60 -6.14
N THR A 110 -1.22 -8.52 -5.21
CA THR A 110 -0.34 -8.23 -4.08
C THR A 110 0.66 -9.36 -3.89
N ILE A 111 1.89 -9.01 -3.53
CA ILE A 111 2.96 -9.98 -3.28
C ILE A 111 3.61 -9.70 -1.93
N GLU A 112 3.78 -10.78 -1.14
CA GLU A 112 4.39 -10.73 0.18
C GLU A 112 5.56 -11.71 0.29
N TYR A 113 6.66 -11.23 0.83
CA TYR A 113 7.86 -12.03 1.05
C TYR A 113 7.72 -13.00 2.23
N ILE A 114 6.92 -12.64 3.24
CA ILE A 114 6.74 -13.36 4.49
C ILE A 114 5.44 -14.16 4.44
N ARG A 115 5.53 -15.47 4.15
CA ARG A 115 4.35 -16.34 3.97
C ARG A 115 3.34 -16.28 5.12
N PRO A 116 3.71 -16.42 6.41
CA PRO A 116 2.73 -16.33 7.50
C PRO A 116 1.97 -15.01 7.53
N LEU A 117 2.63 -13.90 7.17
CA LEU A 117 2.00 -12.58 7.15
C LEU A 117 0.97 -12.48 6.01
N LEU A 118 1.29 -13.05 4.83
CA LEU A 118 0.34 -13.16 3.74
C LEU A 118 -0.91 -13.95 4.14
N GLU A 119 -0.73 -15.09 4.78
CA GLU A 119 -1.82 -15.96 5.22
C GLU A 119 -2.74 -15.25 6.23
N GLN A 120 -2.17 -14.52 7.18
CA GLN A 120 -2.93 -13.69 8.13
C GLN A 120 -3.70 -12.56 7.43
N SER A 121 -3.04 -11.81 6.54
CA SER A 121 -3.69 -10.71 5.82
C SER A 121 -4.84 -11.17 4.94
N MET A 122 -4.72 -12.33 4.31
CA MET A 122 -5.78 -12.88 3.47
C MET A 122 -7.04 -13.28 4.24
N GLN A 123 -6.95 -13.60 5.54
CA GLN A 123 -8.14 -13.83 6.38
C GLN A 123 -8.99 -12.56 6.48
N VAL A 124 -8.37 -11.41 6.60
CA VAL A 124 -9.06 -10.11 6.67
C VAL A 124 -9.51 -9.67 5.27
N LEU A 125 -8.62 -9.77 4.29
CA LEU A 125 -8.90 -9.34 2.91
C LEU A 125 -10.05 -10.12 2.26
N SER A 126 -10.28 -11.38 2.67
CA SER A 126 -11.43 -12.16 2.22
C SER A 126 -12.80 -11.57 2.63
N GLN A 127 -12.82 -10.65 3.62
CA GLN A 127 -14.02 -9.93 4.05
C GLN A 127 -14.23 -8.62 3.30
N ILE A 128 -13.22 -8.15 2.57
CA ILE A 128 -13.27 -6.92 1.77
C ILE A 128 -13.77 -7.25 0.37
N LYS A 129 -14.70 -6.43 -0.15
CA LYS A 129 -15.21 -6.60 -1.51
C LYS A 129 -14.15 -6.19 -2.53
N GLY A 130 -14.10 -6.91 -3.65
CA GLY A 130 -13.21 -6.58 -4.76
C GLY A 130 -12.46 -7.78 -5.32
N GLN A 131 -11.65 -7.55 -6.34
CA GLN A 131 -10.84 -8.57 -6.99
C GLN A 131 -9.39 -8.47 -6.51
N ILE A 132 -8.97 -9.43 -5.70
CA ILE A 132 -7.59 -9.53 -5.22
C ILE A 132 -6.96 -10.87 -5.61
N ARG A 133 -5.70 -10.81 -6.04
CA ARG A 133 -4.85 -11.98 -6.28
C ARG A 133 -3.57 -11.82 -5.49
N ALA A 134 -3.36 -12.71 -4.54
CA ALA A 134 -2.27 -12.63 -3.59
C ALA A 134 -1.22 -13.73 -3.85
N PHE A 135 0.04 -13.35 -3.76
CA PHE A 135 1.18 -14.22 -4.08
C PHE A 135 2.24 -14.14 -2.98
N HIS A 136 2.86 -15.29 -2.71
CA HIS A 136 4.05 -15.36 -1.87
C HIS A 136 5.30 -15.35 -2.75
N GLY A 137 6.25 -14.46 -2.47
CA GLY A 137 7.51 -14.42 -3.20
C GLY A 137 8.29 -13.12 -3.05
N ASP A 138 9.32 -12.99 -3.85
CA ASP A 138 10.18 -11.81 -3.92
C ASP A 138 9.52 -10.69 -4.73
N GLY A 139 8.88 -9.75 -4.01
CA GLY A 139 8.18 -8.62 -4.62
C GLY A 139 9.10 -7.58 -5.25
N SER A 140 10.41 -7.57 -4.93
CA SER A 140 11.36 -6.66 -5.58
C SER A 140 11.49 -6.94 -7.08
N LYS A 141 11.17 -8.17 -7.52
CA LYS A 141 11.08 -8.61 -8.92
C LYS A 141 9.72 -8.32 -9.57
N GLY A 142 8.74 -7.86 -8.79
CA GLY A 142 7.35 -7.72 -9.23
C GLY A 142 6.66 -9.06 -9.50
N LEU A 143 5.65 -9.02 -10.37
CA LEU A 143 4.88 -10.19 -10.83
C LEU A 143 4.73 -10.15 -12.36
N ALA A 144 5.84 -10.38 -13.07
CA ALA A 144 5.92 -10.28 -14.53
C ALA A 144 4.88 -11.12 -15.28
N LYS A 145 4.47 -12.27 -14.71
CA LYS A 145 3.42 -13.16 -15.28
C LYS A 145 2.08 -12.43 -15.51
N PHE A 146 1.80 -11.40 -14.73
CA PHE A 146 0.54 -10.66 -14.79
C PHE A 146 0.71 -9.23 -15.32
N ALA A 147 1.93 -8.84 -15.70
CA ALA A 147 2.17 -7.54 -16.34
C ALA A 147 1.44 -7.43 -17.69
N PRO A 148 1.19 -6.20 -18.19
CA PRO A 148 1.54 -4.93 -17.57
C PRO A 148 0.52 -4.44 -16.53
N TYR A 149 0.94 -3.48 -15.69
CA TYR A 149 0.12 -2.82 -14.66
C TYR A 149 -0.06 -1.32 -14.97
N ASP A 150 -1.20 -0.76 -14.59
CA ASP A 150 -1.44 0.68 -14.67
C ASP A 150 -0.76 1.43 -13.53
N GLY A 151 -0.62 0.76 -12.39
CA GLY A 151 0.13 1.27 -11.24
C GLY A 151 0.80 0.20 -10.43
N ILE A 152 1.91 0.56 -9.80
CA ILE A 152 2.60 -0.26 -8.81
C ILE A 152 2.83 0.58 -7.57
N VAL A 153 2.48 0.06 -6.40
CA VAL A 153 2.79 0.67 -5.10
C VAL A 153 3.69 -0.26 -4.31
N VAL A 154 4.79 0.27 -3.78
CA VAL A 154 5.70 -0.47 -2.91
C VAL A 154 5.59 0.07 -1.49
N THR A 155 5.20 -0.80 -0.57
CA THR A 155 4.95 -0.47 0.85
C THR A 155 6.17 -0.73 1.74
N ALA A 156 7.34 -0.81 1.14
CA ALA A 156 8.65 -0.98 1.77
C ALA A 156 9.68 -0.08 1.10
N GLY A 157 10.74 0.31 1.81
CA GLY A 157 11.79 1.16 1.27
C GLY A 157 12.80 0.37 0.45
N ALA A 158 13.17 0.87 -0.73
CA ALA A 158 14.17 0.27 -1.60
C ALA A 158 15.48 1.10 -1.61
N PRO A 159 16.66 0.46 -1.78
CA PRO A 159 17.93 1.18 -1.87
C PRO A 159 18.06 2.01 -3.14
N VAL A 160 17.49 1.51 -4.23
CA VAL A 160 17.47 2.13 -5.56
C VAL A 160 16.14 1.83 -6.25
N LEU A 161 15.88 2.49 -7.38
CA LEU A 161 14.72 2.19 -8.21
C LEU A 161 14.83 0.75 -8.80
N PRO A 162 13.91 -0.18 -8.46
CA PRO A 162 13.89 -1.50 -9.10
C PRO A 162 13.41 -1.37 -10.56
N THR A 163 14.31 -1.55 -11.53
CA THR A 163 14.02 -1.41 -12.97
C THR A 163 13.01 -2.45 -13.46
N GLU A 164 12.97 -3.61 -12.82
CA GLU A 164 12.02 -4.69 -13.05
C GLU A 164 10.57 -4.25 -12.87
N LEU A 165 10.31 -3.39 -11.87
CA LEU A 165 8.98 -2.85 -11.63
C LEU A 165 8.58 -1.86 -12.73
N ILE A 166 9.51 -1.02 -13.17
CA ILE A 166 9.27 -0.10 -14.31
C ILE A 166 8.98 -0.88 -15.61
N ALA A 167 9.71 -1.97 -15.84
CA ALA A 167 9.49 -2.81 -17.02
C ALA A 167 8.05 -3.36 -17.07
N GLN A 168 7.46 -3.65 -15.90
CA GLN A 168 6.10 -4.21 -15.75
C GLN A 168 4.98 -3.17 -15.78
N LEU A 169 5.27 -1.87 -15.93
CA LEU A 169 4.24 -0.84 -16.11
C LEU A 169 3.76 -0.73 -17.55
N ASN A 170 2.50 -0.37 -17.72
CA ASN A 170 1.99 0.21 -18.96
C ASN A 170 2.71 1.53 -19.27
N VAL A 171 2.72 1.96 -20.54
CA VAL A 171 3.07 3.33 -20.91
C VAL A 171 2.05 4.28 -20.25
N GLY A 172 2.53 5.30 -19.55
CA GLY A 172 1.74 6.19 -18.72
C GLY A 172 1.49 5.64 -17.30
N GLY A 173 1.84 4.38 -17.02
CA GLY A 173 1.70 3.76 -15.70
C GLY A 173 2.67 4.36 -14.68
N MET A 174 2.30 4.27 -13.41
CA MET A 174 3.00 4.91 -12.30
C MET A 174 3.50 3.90 -11.26
N LEU A 175 4.75 4.07 -10.83
CA LEU A 175 5.32 3.39 -9.65
C LEU A 175 5.45 4.40 -8.52
N VAL A 176 4.85 4.09 -7.37
CA VAL A 176 4.99 4.85 -6.13
C VAL A 176 5.78 4.02 -5.13
N ILE A 177 6.95 4.52 -4.72
CA ILE A 177 7.91 3.75 -3.93
C ILE A 177 8.77 4.66 -3.06
N PRO A 178 9.06 4.31 -1.80
CA PRO A 178 10.09 4.97 -1.00
C PRO A 178 11.48 4.50 -1.45
N VAL A 179 12.37 5.43 -1.80
CA VAL A 179 13.74 5.12 -2.25
C VAL A 179 14.76 5.92 -1.45
N GLY A 180 15.89 5.31 -1.13
CA GLY A 180 17.03 5.99 -0.50
C GLY A 180 18.18 5.03 -0.23
N ASP A 181 19.40 5.54 -0.17
CA ASP A 181 20.65 4.79 0.07
C ASP A 181 20.73 4.17 1.47
N HIS A 182 19.87 4.59 2.38
CA HIS A 182 19.81 4.09 3.75
C HIS A 182 18.36 3.90 4.21
N PRO A 183 18.00 2.79 4.93
CA PRO A 183 16.63 2.51 5.35
C PRO A 183 15.97 3.61 6.20
N GLN A 184 16.77 4.45 6.86
CA GLN A 184 16.27 5.57 7.67
C GLN A 184 16.21 6.90 6.89
N LYS A 185 16.67 6.94 5.63
CA LYS A 185 16.72 8.13 4.78
C LYS A 185 16.04 7.87 3.45
N LEU A 186 14.74 7.64 3.51
CA LEU A 186 13.94 7.36 2.31
C LEU A 186 13.19 8.61 1.87
N THR A 187 13.00 8.72 0.57
CA THR A 187 12.17 9.74 -0.08
C THR A 187 11.04 9.03 -0.82
N MET A 188 9.80 9.50 -0.64
CA MET A 188 8.67 9.02 -1.42
C MET A 188 8.81 9.51 -2.86
N MET A 189 8.91 8.58 -3.79
CA MET A 189 9.09 8.84 -5.21
C MET A 189 7.91 8.36 -6.02
N ARG A 190 7.59 9.08 -7.08
CA ARG A 190 6.70 8.62 -8.15
C ARG A 190 7.48 8.59 -9.46
N TYR A 191 7.41 7.46 -10.13
CA TYR A 191 8.01 7.25 -11.44
C TYR A 191 6.90 6.99 -12.45
N THR A 192 6.92 7.71 -13.60
CA THR A 192 5.96 7.51 -14.69
C THR A 192 6.70 6.97 -15.90
N LYS A 193 6.26 5.84 -16.45
CA LYS A 193 6.82 5.26 -17.67
C LYS A 193 6.32 6.01 -18.90
N LEU A 194 7.23 6.59 -19.67
CA LEU A 194 6.91 7.37 -20.88
C LEU A 194 6.94 6.51 -22.15
N ALA A 195 6.24 6.95 -23.20
CA ALA A 195 6.15 6.24 -24.47
C ALA A 195 7.50 6.03 -25.18
N ASN A 196 8.48 6.90 -24.91
CA ASN A 196 9.83 6.81 -25.46
C ASN A 196 10.78 5.90 -24.64
N GLY A 197 10.24 5.13 -23.68
CA GLY A 197 11.00 4.27 -22.79
C GLY A 197 11.71 5.00 -21.64
N LYS A 198 11.65 6.33 -21.59
CA LYS A 198 12.17 7.11 -20.45
C LYS A 198 11.24 7.04 -19.27
N VAL A 199 11.75 7.41 -18.10
CA VAL A 199 11.02 7.49 -16.84
C VAL A 199 11.04 8.95 -16.36
N ARG A 200 9.86 9.49 -16.03
CA ARG A 200 9.74 10.77 -15.34
C ARG A 200 9.75 10.52 -13.84
N GLU A 201 10.59 11.24 -13.12
CA GLU A 201 10.75 11.14 -11.68
C GLU A 201 10.19 12.36 -10.97
N GLU A 202 9.49 12.14 -9.85
CA GLU A 202 8.90 13.18 -9.02
C GLU A 202 9.10 12.81 -7.55
N SER A 203 9.58 13.77 -6.74
CA SER A 203 9.83 13.58 -5.31
C SER A 203 8.72 14.22 -4.46
N TYR A 204 8.27 13.47 -3.43
CA TYR A 204 7.18 13.87 -2.53
C TYR A 204 7.61 13.95 -1.06
N GLY A 205 8.91 14.10 -0.82
CA GLY A 205 9.48 14.35 0.49
C GLY A 205 9.84 13.11 1.29
N PRO A 206 10.29 13.29 2.54
CA PRO A 206 10.80 12.20 3.38
C PRO A 206 9.75 11.13 3.66
N ALA A 207 10.18 9.88 3.70
CA ALA A 207 9.34 8.72 3.99
C ALA A 207 10.00 7.81 5.03
N LYS A 208 9.17 7.07 5.78
CA LYS A 208 9.63 6.06 6.75
C LYS A 208 8.92 4.75 6.48
N PHE A 209 9.70 3.73 6.15
CA PHE A 209 9.20 2.39 5.85
C PHE A 209 10.17 1.33 6.38
N VAL A 210 9.66 0.12 6.54
CA VAL A 210 10.50 -1.07 6.73
C VAL A 210 11.31 -1.33 5.45
N PRO A 211 12.51 -1.94 5.54
CA PRO A 211 13.30 -2.28 4.36
C PRO A 211 12.58 -3.25 3.44
N LEU A 212 12.64 -3.02 2.12
CA LEU A 212 12.22 -3.97 1.11
C LEU A 212 13.11 -5.20 1.19
N LYS A 213 12.49 -6.38 1.25
CA LYS A 213 13.16 -7.68 1.22
C LYS A 213 13.20 -8.23 -0.20
N GLY A 214 14.21 -9.03 -0.52
CA GLY A 214 14.39 -9.65 -1.83
C GLY A 214 15.67 -9.20 -2.51
N GLU A 215 15.87 -9.66 -3.74
CA GLU A 215 17.12 -9.48 -4.51
C GLU A 215 17.47 -8.00 -4.75
N PHE A 216 16.46 -7.14 -4.98
CA PHE A 216 16.64 -5.70 -5.19
C PHE A 216 16.24 -4.88 -3.96
N GLY A 217 16.15 -5.51 -2.79
CA GLY A 217 15.92 -4.87 -1.50
C GLY A 217 17.22 -4.42 -0.83
N PHE A 218 17.10 -3.96 0.42
CA PHE A 218 18.29 -3.74 1.27
C PHE A 218 18.87 -5.09 1.67
N GLU A 219 20.20 -5.14 1.74
CA GLU A 219 20.90 -6.29 2.33
C GLU A 219 20.49 -6.45 3.80
N PRO A 220 20.38 -7.71 4.30
CA PRO A 220 19.97 -8.00 5.68
C PRO A 220 20.93 -7.44 6.73
#